data_aba9edfeacbc64ccac2a62bbe9232a63
#
_entry.id   aba9edfeacbc64ccac2a62bbe9232a63
#
_cell.length_a   1.000
_cell.length_b   1.000
_cell.length_c   1.000
_cell.angle_alpha   90.00
_cell.angle_beta   90.00
_cell.angle_gamma   90.00
#
_symmetry.space_group_name_H-M   'P 1'
#
loop_
_entity.id
_entity.type
_entity.pdbx_description
1 polymer ?
#
loop_
_entity_poly.entity_id
_entity_poly.type
_entity_poly.pdbx_seq_one_letter_code
_entity_poly.pdbx_strand_id
1 'polypeptide(L)'
;MEKLNVAIADDNEKMVEMLGKLIDEDNELELVGKAHNGEEICKIIQNKEPDVVILDIIMPKVDGLSVMEKIHHDSSLKKVPSFIVVSAVGQE
;
A
#
# COMPACT_ATOMS: atom_id res chain seq x y z
N MET A 1 -21.78 4.65 -7.48
CA MET A 1 -20.73 5.44 -6.83
C MET A 1 -19.41 4.69 -6.89
N GLU A 2 -18.37 5.36 -7.29
CA GLU A 2 -17.08 4.70 -7.43
C GLU A 2 -16.43 4.49 -6.08
N LYS A 3 -15.80 3.34 -5.93
CA LYS A 3 -15.05 3.05 -4.73
C LYS A 3 -13.62 3.52 -4.87
N LEU A 4 -13.00 3.86 -3.75
CA LEU A 4 -11.57 4.13 -3.73
C LEU A 4 -10.82 2.80 -3.72
N ASN A 5 -9.86 2.68 -4.62
CA ASN A 5 -9.04 1.47 -4.70
C ASN A 5 -7.88 1.60 -3.73
N VAL A 6 -7.72 0.59 -2.88
CA VAL A 6 -6.73 0.61 -1.81
C VAL A 6 -5.81 -0.59 -1.95
N ALA A 7 -4.52 -0.37 -1.79
CA ALA A 7 -3.54 -1.43 -1.70
C ALA A 7 -2.85 -1.35 -0.34
N ILE A 8 -2.39 -2.49 0.14
CA ILE A 8 -1.74 -2.59 1.44
C ILE A 8 -0.36 -3.18 1.26
N ALA A 9 0.64 -2.62 1.94
CA ALA A 9 1.99 -3.17 1.95
C ALA A 9 2.49 -3.25 3.38
N ASP A 10 2.71 -4.47 3.87
CA ASP A 10 3.20 -4.70 5.23
C ASP A 10 3.76 -6.12 5.26
N ASP A 11 4.90 -6.30 5.90
CA ASP A 11 5.50 -7.63 5.98
C ASP A 11 4.84 -8.51 7.04
N ASN A 12 3.95 -7.97 7.84
CA ASN A 12 3.22 -8.73 8.85
C ASN A 12 1.90 -9.20 8.26
N GLU A 13 1.79 -10.52 8.04
CA GLU A 13 0.59 -11.09 7.41
C GLU A 13 -0.68 -10.82 8.20
N LYS A 14 -0.59 -10.85 9.52
CA LYS A 14 -1.77 -10.61 10.35
C LYS A 14 -2.27 -9.18 10.18
N MET A 15 -1.36 -8.24 10.08
CA MET A 15 -1.72 -6.85 9.86
C MET A 15 -2.38 -6.68 8.49
N VAL A 16 -1.82 -7.32 7.47
CA VAL A 16 -2.40 -7.26 6.13
C VAL A 16 -3.81 -7.83 6.12
N GLU A 17 -4.00 -8.97 6.79
CA GLU A 17 -5.33 -9.58 6.85
C GLU A 17 -6.33 -8.71 7.58
N MET A 18 -5.91 -8.13 8.69
CA MET A 18 -6.79 -7.27 9.48
C MET A 18 -7.21 -6.04 8.70
N LEU A 19 -6.24 -5.37 8.08
CA LEU A 19 -6.53 -4.18 7.29
C LEU A 19 -7.38 -4.53 6.08
N GLY A 20 -7.12 -5.68 5.46
CA GLY A 20 -7.91 -6.13 4.34
C GLY A 20 -9.37 -6.33 4.70
N LYS A 21 -9.62 -6.92 5.87
CA LYS A 21 -10.99 -7.11 6.34
C LYS A 21 -11.68 -5.79 6.57
N LEU A 22 -10.99 -4.84 7.18
CA LEU A 22 -11.58 -3.52 7.43
C LEU A 22 -11.96 -2.84 6.13
N ILE A 23 -11.10 -2.96 5.12
CA ILE A 23 -11.38 -2.36 3.82
C ILE A 23 -12.55 -3.06 3.16
N ASP A 24 -12.60 -4.39 3.22
CA ASP A 24 -13.70 -5.14 2.60
C ASP A 24 -15.05 -4.83 3.22
N GLU A 25 -15.06 -4.46 4.50
CA GLU A 25 -16.31 -4.14 5.19
C GLU A 25 -16.80 -2.74 4.87
N ASP A 26 -15.98 -1.93 4.24
CA ASP A 26 -16.35 -0.55 3.92
C ASP A 26 -16.86 -0.49 2.48
N ASN A 27 -18.09 -0.04 2.32
CA ASN A 27 -18.72 0.00 1.01
C ASN A 27 -18.08 1.02 0.06
N GLU A 28 -17.27 1.93 0.57
CA GLU A 28 -16.65 2.96 -0.23
C GLU A 28 -15.22 2.62 -0.64
N LEU A 29 -14.70 1.50 -0.14
CA LEU A 29 -13.33 1.09 -0.41
C LEU A 29 -13.29 -0.26 -1.10
N GLU A 30 -12.30 -0.43 -1.96
CA GLU A 30 -12.09 -1.72 -2.61
C GLU A 30 -10.62 -2.08 -2.51
N LEU A 31 -10.34 -3.26 -1.97
CA LEU A 31 -8.97 -3.75 -1.84
C LEU A 31 -8.53 -4.32 -3.16
N VAL A 32 -7.50 -3.74 -3.77
CA VAL A 32 -7.03 -4.17 -5.08
C VAL A 32 -5.70 -4.89 -5.02
N GLY A 33 -5.03 -4.90 -3.88
CA GLY A 33 -3.78 -5.64 -3.79
C GLY A 33 -3.25 -5.67 -2.38
N LYS A 34 -2.51 -6.75 -2.10
CA LYS A 34 -1.81 -6.94 -0.83
C LYS A 34 -0.37 -7.25 -1.16
N ALA A 35 0.55 -6.58 -0.51
CA ALA A 35 1.97 -6.78 -0.72
C ALA A 35 2.67 -7.02 0.60
N HIS A 36 3.71 -7.82 0.57
CA HIS A 36 4.48 -8.16 1.77
C HIS A 36 5.86 -7.54 1.76
N ASN A 37 6.20 -6.82 0.70
CA ASN A 37 7.47 -6.10 0.62
C ASN A 37 7.35 -4.98 -0.41
N GLY A 38 8.41 -4.18 -0.50
CA GLY A 38 8.40 -3.02 -1.38
C GLY A 38 8.33 -3.35 -2.85
N GLU A 39 8.95 -4.45 -3.26
CA GLU A 39 8.91 -4.84 -4.67
C GLU A 39 7.50 -5.18 -5.11
N GLU A 40 6.77 -5.89 -4.25
CA GLU A 40 5.41 -6.28 -4.59
C GLU A 40 4.49 -5.08 -4.68
N ILE A 41 4.63 -4.13 -3.74
CA ILE A 41 3.75 -2.98 -3.77
C ILE A 41 4.03 -2.10 -5.00
N CYS A 42 5.28 -1.99 -5.41
CA CYS A 42 5.59 -1.23 -6.61
C CYS A 42 4.90 -1.83 -7.84
N LYS A 43 4.88 -3.15 -7.95
CA LYS A 43 4.19 -3.81 -9.05
C LYS A 43 2.70 -3.57 -9.01
N ILE A 44 2.12 -3.60 -7.82
CA ILE A 44 0.69 -3.34 -7.67
C ILE A 44 0.37 -1.91 -8.07
N ILE A 45 1.19 -0.95 -7.67
CA ILE A 45 0.98 0.44 -8.03
C ILE A 45 1.01 0.61 -9.54
N GLN A 46 1.96 -0.03 -10.21
CA GLN A 46 2.11 0.08 -11.66
C GLN A 46 0.95 -0.58 -12.40
N ASN A 47 0.46 -1.71 -11.90
CA ASN A 47 -0.53 -2.50 -12.62
C ASN A 47 -1.97 -2.18 -12.25
N LYS A 48 -2.23 -1.79 -11.01
CA LYS A 48 -3.59 -1.58 -10.52
C LYS A 48 -3.94 -0.12 -10.31
N GLU A 49 -2.95 0.73 -10.25
CA GLU A 49 -3.14 2.18 -10.08
C GLU A 49 -4.07 2.51 -8.93
N PRO A 50 -3.75 2.06 -7.71
CA PRO A 50 -4.64 2.33 -6.58
C PRO A 50 -4.73 3.81 -6.27
N ASP A 51 -5.83 4.19 -5.64
CA ASP A 51 -5.99 5.57 -5.17
C ASP A 51 -5.21 5.81 -3.90
N VAL A 52 -5.14 4.81 -3.03
CA VAL A 52 -4.50 4.92 -1.72
C VAL A 52 -3.65 3.68 -1.49
N VAL A 53 -2.47 3.88 -0.92
CA VAL A 53 -1.59 2.78 -0.49
C VAL A 53 -1.35 2.93 1.00
N ILE A 54 -1.69 1.90 1.75
CA ILE A 54 -1.35 1.82 3.18
C ILE A 54 -0.01 1.13 3.27
N LEU A 55 0.99 1.84 3.75
CA LEU A 55 2.38 1.45 3.59
C LEU A 55 3.09 1.38 4.94
N ASP A 56 3.68 0.22 5.24
CA ASP A 56 4.56 0.10 6.40
C ASP A 56 5.92 0.67 6.02
N ILE A 57 6.48 1.48 6.91
CA ILE A 57 7.79 2.08 6.66
C ILE A 57 8.88 1.02 6.66
N ILE A 58 8.78 0.04 7.56
CA ILE A 58 9.83 -0.95 7.75
C ILE A 58 9.43 -2.25 7.08
N MET A 59 10.01 -2.52 5.92
CA MET A 59 9.77 -3.74 5.19
C MET A 59 11.09 -4.30 4.69
N PRO A 60 11.19 -5.63 4.55
CA PRO A 60 12.39 -6.20 3.94
C PRO A 60 12.51 -5.80 2.49
N LYS A 61 13.70 -5.89 1.94
CA LYS A 61 14.06 -5.59 0.57
C LYS A 61 14.02 -4.11 0.27
N VAL A 62 12.84 -3.50 0.24
CA VAL A 62 12.71 -2.08 -0.05
C VAL A 62 11.83 -1.48 1.02
N ASP A 63 12.35 -0.52 1.78
CA ASP A 63 11.58 0.08 2.86
C ASP A 63 10.55 1.06 2.30
N GLY A 64 9.63 1.50 3.19
CA GLY A 64 8.52 2.33 2.76
C GLY A 64 8.93 3.67 2.17
N LEU A 65 9.96 4.29 2.74
CA LEU A 65 10.43 5.56 2.22
C LEU A 65 11.00 5.43 0.82
N SER A 66 11.75 4.34 0.58
CA SER A 66 12.30 4.08 -0.75
C SER A 66 11.20 3.86 -1.77
N VAL A 67 10.13 3.17 -1.37
CA VAL A 67 8.98 2.98 -2.26
C VAL A 67 8.38 4.31 -2.65
N MET A 68 8.17 5.20 -1.69
CA MET A 68 7.58 6.50 -1.96
C MET A 68 8.44 7.31 -2.91
N GLU A 69 9.75 7.31 -2.69
CA GLU A 69 10.67 8.02 -3.58
C GLU A 69 10.63 7.46 -4.99
N LYS A 70 10.67 6.14 -5.09
CA LYS A 70 10.67 5.48 -6.40
C LYS A 70 9.41 5.81 -7.18
N ILE A 71 8.27 5.79 -6.51
CA ILE A 71 7.00 6.09 -7.16
C ILE A 71 6.93 7.56 -7.58
N HIS A 72 7.41 8.46 -6.74
CA HIS A 72 7.41 9.87 -7.08
C HIS A 72 8.25 10.18 -8.31
N HIS A 73 9.32 9.42 -8.53
CA HIS A 73 10.22 9.65 -9.66
C HIS A 73 9.88 8.82 -10.88
N ASP A 74 8.82 8.03 -10.83
CA ASP A 74 8.44 7.16 -11.94
C ASP A 74 7.54 7.93 -12.91
N SER A 75 8.12 8.44 -13.96
CA SER A 75 7.37 9.24 -14.92
C SER A 75 6.44 8.40 -15.79
N SER A 76 6.55 7.08 -15.73
CA SER A 76 5.66 6.20 -16.49
C SER A 76 4.29 6.06 -15.84
N LEU A 77 4.17 6.44 -14.57
CA LEU A 77 2.90 6.32 -13.86
C LEU A 77 1.95 7.44 -14.27
N LYS A 78 0.77 7.05 -14.65
CA LYS A 78 -0.28 8.02 -14.96
C LYS A 78 -0.91 8.56 -13.69
N LYS A 79 -0.83 7.81 -12.60
CA LYS A 79 -1.49 8.16 -11.37
C LYS A 79 -0.58 7.82 -10.21
N VAL A 80 -0.33 8.79 -9.37
CA VAL A 80 0.47 8.58 -8.15
C VAL A 80 -0.50 8.46 -6.98
N PRO A 81 -0.46 7.34 -6.24
CA PRO A 81 -1.40 7.15 -5.15
C PRO A 81 -1.09 8.04 -3.96
N SER A 82 -2.08 8.24 -3.12
CA SER A 82 -1.86 8.83 -1.81
C SER A 82 -1.34 7.75 -0.88
N PHE A 83 -0.37 8.08 -0.07
CA PHE A 83 0.22 7.12 0.86
C PHE A 83 -0.24 7.40 2.28
N ILE A 84 -0.69 6.35 2.95
CA ILE A 84 -0.93 6.39 4.39
C ILE A 84 0.16 5.53 5.02
N VAL A 85 1.04 6.17 5.76
CA VAL A 85 2.20 5.51 6.32
C VAL A 85 1.87 4.99 7.70
N VAL A 86 2.12 3.70 7.92
CA VAL A 86 1.91 3.05 9.21
C VAL A 86 3.26 2.62 9.74
N SER A 87 3.49 2.88 11.00
CA SER A 87 4.76 2.55 11.61
C SER A 87 4.53 1.76 12.89
N ALA A 88 5.34 0.72 13.09
CA ALA A 88 5.31 -0.04 14.33
C ALA A 88 6.13 0.62 15.42
N VAL A 89 6.77 1.74 15.15
CA VAL A 89 7.59 2.44 16.12
C VAL A 89 6.70 2.89 17.28
N GLY A 90 7.14 2.63 18.49
CA GLY A 90 6.35 2.96 19.65
C GLY A 90 5.51 1.82 20.17
N GLN A 91 5.55 0.70 19.52
CA GLN A 91 4.87 -0.51 19.97
C GLN A 91 5.74 -1.22 20.98
N GLU A 92 5.73 -0.80 22.17
CA GLU A 92 6.54 -1.46 23.20
C GLU A 92 5.73 -2.23 24.17
#